data_c1b319d9713ce2c8963425e5a8d9a6d0
#
_entry.id   c1b319d9713ce2c8963425e5a8d9a6d0
#
_cell.length_a   1.000
_cell.length_b   1.000
_cell.length_c   1.000
_cell.angle_alpha   90.00
_cell.angle_beta   90.00
_cell.angle_gamma   90.00
#
_symmetry.space_group_name_H-M   'P 1'
#
loop_
_entity.id
_entity.type
_entity.pdbx_description
1 polymer ?
#
loop_
_entity_poly.entity_id
_entity_poly.type
_entity_poly.pdbx_seq_one_letter_code
_entity_poly.pdbx_strand_id
1 'polypeptide(L)'
;MRCTALGHGQRRNRKAIYGRAVVLFGLLAAACGSSTTPTSPISPTNPEGTNPPNLLTVTITNGRYSPNPVMVKAGQSVNWLNSDSIAHSATDPGVFDTGNISPTSAHSDNGDQVMFNTAGTYNYHCALHANESATIIVTQ
;
A
#
# COMPACT_ATOMS: atom_id res chain seq x y z
N MET A 1 23.08 24.43 42.15
CA MET A 1 21.66 24.56 42.56
C MET A 1 20.89 23.46 41.87
N ARG A 2 20.13 22.70 42.61
CA ARG A 2 19.35 21.54 42.23
C ARG A 2 18.07 21.95 41.48
N CYS A 3 17.60 21.15 40.49
CA CYS A 3 16.19 20.79 40.42
C CYS A 3 16.01 19.58 39.49
N THR A 4 15.65 18.50 40.13
CA THR A 4 15.15 17.24 39.61
C THR A 4 13.64 17.39 39.37
N ALA A 5 13.11 16.86 38.24
CA ALA A 5 11.69 16.57 38.12
C ALA A 5 11.49 15.29 37.31
N LEU A 6 11.19 14.22 38.01
CA LEU A 6 10.64 12.97 37.53
C LEU A 6 9.15 13.14 37.23
N GLY A 7 8.72 12.83 36.00
CA GLY A 7 7.32 12.74 35.61
C GLY A 7 6.94 11.30 35.25
N HIS A 8 6.33 10.59 36.21
CA HIS A 8 5.71 9.28 36.03
C HIS A 8 4.40 9.45 35.22
N GLY A 9 4.34 8.92 34.04
CA GLY A 9 3.13 8.80 33.22
C GLY A 9 2.47 7.43 33.40
N GLN A 10 1.35 7.42 34.10
CA GLN A 10 0.52 6.28 34.47
C GLN A 10 -0.06 5.52 33.27
N ARG A 11 0.19 4.22 33.25
CA ARG A 11 -0.56 3.26 32.43
C ARG A 11 -1.96 3.08 33.00
N ARG A 12 -3.01 3.48 32.32
CA ARG A 12 -4.39 3.15 32.65
C ARG A 12 -4.81 1.84 32.00
N ASN A 13 -4.81 0.78 32.81
CA ASN A 13 -5.47 -0.49 32.53
C ASN A 13 -6.99 -0.27 32.55
N ARG A 14 -7.67 -0.45 31.43
CA ARG A 14 -9.13 -0.56 31.41
C ARG A 14 -9.52 -2.02 31.31
N LYS A 15 -9.95 -2.60 32.43
CA LYS A 15 -10.58 -3.91 32.52
C LYS A 15 -11.96 -3.85 31.84
N ALA A 16 -12.17 -4.66 30.83
CA ALA A 16 -13.49 -4.88 30.26
C ALA A 16 -14.32 -5.77 31.18
N ILE A 17 -15.49 -5.31 31.52
CA ILE A 17 -16.47 -6.03 32.35
C ILE A 17 -17.32 -6.89 31.43
N TYR A 18 -17.31 -8.21 31.67
CA TYR A 18 -18.19 -9.17 31.03
C TYR A 18 -19.60 -9.03 31.58
N GLY A 19 -20.53 -8.66 30.73
CA GLY A 19 -21.98 -8.79 30.97
C GLY A 19 -22.52 -10.04 30.28
N ARG A 20 -22.87 -11.04 31.09
CA ARG A 20 -23.65 -12.20 30.65
C ARG A 20 -25.09 -11.77 30.45
N ALA A 21 -25.65 -11.95 29.28
CA ALA A 21 -27.08 -12.03 29.06
C ALA A 21 -27.38 -13.31 28.32
N VAL A 22 -28.04 -14.21 29.04
CA VAL A 22 -28.68 -15.44 28.52
C VAL A 22 -30.09 -15.06 28.14
N VAL A 23 -30.51 -15.29 26.90
CA VAL A 23 -31.93 -15.41 26.56
C VAL A 23 -32.11 -16.58 25.60
N LEU A 24 -33.07 -17.41 25.98
CA LEU A 24 -33.48 -18.69 25.38
C LEU A 24 -34.34 -18.52 24.12
N PHE A 25 -34.27 -19.58 23.29
CA PHE A 25 -35.31 -20.22 22.49
C PHE A 25 -36.08 -19.45 21.40
N GLY A 26 -36.01 -20.02 20.22
CA GLY A 26 -36.94 -19.83 19.13
C GLY A 26 -36.60 -20.74 17.95
N LEU A 27 -37.06 -22.01 18.00
CA LEU A 27 -37.09 -22.89 16.84
C LEU A 27 -38.19 -22.42 15.90
N LEU A 28 -37.92 -22.17 14.63
CA LEU A 28 -38.89 -22.38 13.54
C LEU A 28 -38.21 -22.70 12.22
N ALA A 29 -38.90 -23.58 11.50
CA ALA A 29 -38.52 -24.44 10.41
C ALA A 29 -38.17 -23.76 9.06
N ALA A 30 -37.32 -24.46 8.31
CA ALA A 30 -37.29 -24.75 6.87
C ALA A 30 -37.93 -23.77 5.87
N ALA A 31 -37.06 -23.22 5.00
CA ALA A 31 -37.40 -22.98 3.60
C ALA A 31 -36.14 -23.21 2.76
N CYS A 32 -36.16 -24.31 1.97
CA CYS A 32 -35.22 -24.47 0.85
C CYS A 32 -35.46 -23.37 -0.17
N GLY A 33 -34.55 -22.41 -0.23
CA GLY A 33 -34.44 -21.45 -1.31
C GLY A 33 -33.09 -21.68 -2.01
N SER A 34 -33.12 -22.29 -3.20
CA SER A 34 -31.95 -22.38 -4.10
C SER A 34 -31.57 -20.97 -4.55
N SER A 35 -30.69 -20.34 -3.85
CA SER A 35 -30.04 -19.10 -4.32
C SER A 35 -28.92 -19.49 -5.26
N THR A 36 -29.20 -19.38 -6.54
CA THR A 36 -28.14 -19.29 -7.58
C THR A 36 -27.34 -18.01 -7.31
N THR A 37 -26.18 -18.17 -6.72
CA THR A 37 -25.21 -17.08 -6.61
C THR A 37 -24.78 -16.66 -8.01
N PRO A 38 -24.91 -15.38 -8.38
CA PRO A 38 -24.29 -14.90 -9.61
C PRO A 38 -22.78 -15.05 -9.46
N THR A 39 -22.19 -15.85 -10.33
CA THR A 39 -20.73 -15.96 -10.47
C THR A 39 -20.20 -14.59 -10.90
N SER A 40 -19.62 -13.86 -9.96
CA SER A 40 -18.86 -12.67 -10.30
C SER A 40 -17.72 -13.05 -11.22
N PRO A 41 -17.44 -12.27 -12.27
CA PRO A 41 -16.28 -12.51 -13.12
C PRO A 41 -15.01 -12.46 -12.26
N ILE A 42 -14.22 -13.53 -12.35
CA ILE A 42 -12.91 -13.64 -11.71
C ILE A 42 -12.03 -12.52 -12.24
N SER A 43 -11.76 -11.53 -11.42
CA SER A 43 -10.66 -10.60 -11.67
C SER A 43 -9.37 -11.41 -11.79
N PRO A 44 -8.45 -11.06 -12.73
CA PRO A 44 -7.18 -11.74 -12.83
C PRO A 44 -6.47 -11.66 -11.47
N THR A 45 -6.22 -12.82 -10.90
CA THR A 45 -5.49 -12.98 -9.64
C THR A 45 -4.07 -12.50 -9.86
N ASN A 46 -3.74 -11.34 -9.30
CA ASN A 46 -2.34 -10.95 -9.15
C ASN A 46 -1.69 -11.92 -8.17
N PRO A 47 -0.54 -12.57 -8.48
CA PRO A 47 0.09 -13.50 -7.56
C PRO A 47 0.51 -12.77 -6.29
N GLU A 48 -0.03 -13.24 -5.19
CA GLU A 48 0.13 -12.88 -3.80
C GLU A 48 1.39 -12.11 -3.41
N GLY A 49 1.24 -10.80 -3.34
CA GLY A 49 1.94 -9.98 -2.37
C GLY A 49 0.87 -9.31 -1.51
N THR A 50 1.07 -9.21 -0.22
CA THR A 50 0.15 -8.64 0.78
C THR A 50 -0.04 -7.13 0.65
N ASN A 51 -0.15 -6.62 -0.56
CA ASN A 51 -0.44 -5.21 -0.82
C ASN A 51 -1.94 -4.94 -0.66
N PRO A 52 -2.35 -3.86 -0.02
CA PRO A 52 -3.73 -3.42 -0.03
C PRO A 52 -4.22 -3.28 -1.48
N PRO A 53 -5.50 -3.54 -1.78
CA PRO A 53 -6.03 -3.63 -3.15
C PRO A 53 -5.84 -2.37 -4.01
N ASN A 54 -5.30 -1.30 -3.42
CA ASN A 54 -5.06 -0.01 -4.05
C ASN A 54 -3.58 0.34 -4.23
N LEU A 55 -2.65 -0.57 -3.91
CA LEU A 55 -1.21 -0.31 -3.96
C LEU A 55 -0.53 -1.25 -4.95
N LEU A 56 0.16 -0.69 -5.94
CA LEU A 56 1.03 -1.44 -6.85
C LEU A 56 2.50 -1.17 -6.52
N THR A 57 3.33 -2.22 -6.58
CA THR A 57 4.77 -2.10 -6.31
C THR A 57 5.58 -2.18 -7.60
N VAL A 58 6.46 -1.22 -7.78
CA VAL A 58 7.52 -1.22 -8.79
C VAL A 58 8.82 -1.61 -8.10
N THR A 59 9.46 -2.66 -8.58
CA THR A 59 10.77 -3.09 -8.06
C THR A 59 11.89 -2.47 -8.88
N ILE A 60 12.93 -1.99 -8.21
CA ILE A 60 14.16 -1.49 -8.83
C ILE A 60 15.21 -2.59 -8.68
N THR A 61 15.74 -3.07 -9.79
CA THR A 61 16.79 -4.11 -9.82
C THR A 61 17.74 -3.86 -10.98
N ASN A 62 19.03 -3.81 -10.70
CA ASN A 62 20.08 -3.50 -11.68
C ASN A 62 19.80 -2.19 -12.44
N GLY A 63 19.37 -1.15 -11.72
CA GLY A 63 19.04 0.15 -12.29
C GLY A 63 17.81 0.14 -13.21
N ARG A 64 16.91 -0.85 -13.07
CA ARG A 64 15.69 -0.97 -13.88
C ARG A 64 14.46 -1.02 -13.02
N TYR A 65 13.43 -0.31 -13.44
CA TYR A 65 12.10 -0.35 -12.83
C TYR A 65 11.26 -1.47 -13.47
N SER A 66 10.61 -2.28 -12.65
CA SER A 66 9.74 -3.38 -13.12
C SER A 66 8.48 -3.49 -12.24
N PRO A 67 7.27 -3.55 -12.83
CA PRO A 67 6.97 -3.48 -14.27
C PRO A 67 7.24 -2.10 -14.87
N ASN A 68 7.51 -2.05 -16.18
CA ASN A 68 7.63 -0.82 -16.94
C ASN A 68 7.06 -1.02 -18.37
N PRO A 69 5.95 -0.33 -18.75
CA PRO A 69 5.19 0.59 -17.90
C PRO A 69 4.41 -0.13 -16.79
N VAL A 70 4.17 0.57 -15.68
CA VAL A 70 3.19 0.15 -14.69
C VAL A 70 1.83 0.77 -15.01
N MET A 71 0.76 -0.01 -14.93
CA MET A 71 -0.60 0.45 -15.19
C MET A 71 -1.39 0.49 -13.90
N VAL A 72 -2.00 1.64 -13.61
CA VAL A 72 -2.84 1.87 -12.43
C VAL A 72 -4.15 2.55 -12.83
N LYS A 73 -5.15 2.49 -11.96
CA LYS A 73 -6.37 3.29 -12.09
C LYS A 73 -6.24 4.58 -11.28
N ALA A 74 -6.97 5.61 -11.69
CA ALA A 74 -7.08 6.83 -10.89
C ALA A 74 -7.55 6.50 -9.47
N GLY A 75 -6.87 7.07 -8.47
CA GLY A 75 -7.07 6.79 -7.04
C GLY A 75 -6.20 5.66 -6.49
N GLN A 76 -5.42 4.96 -7.32
CA GLN A 76 -4.46 3.97 -6.84
C GLN A 76 -3.09 4.60 -6.56
N SER A 77 -2.33 3.92 -5.70
CA SER A 77 -0.97 4.31 -5.34
C SER A 77 0.07 3.37 -5.95
N VAL A 78 1.23 3.93 -6.25
CA VAL A 78 2.44 3.19 -6.61
C VAL A 78 3.46 3.33 -5.50
N ASN A 79 4.11 2.23 -5.17
CA ASN A 79 5.23 2.14 -4.24
C ASN A 79 6.46 1.62 -4.97
N TRP A 80 7.65 2.02 -4.54
CA TRP A 80 8.91 1.55 -5.12
C TRP A 80 9.70 0.73 -4.09
N LEU A 81 10.14 -0.45 -4.51
CA LEU A 81 10.99 -1.34 -3.73
C LEU A 81 12.38 -1.38 -4.37
N ASN A 82 13.39 -0.90 -3.66
CA ASN A 82 14.76 -0.97 -4.14
C ASN A 82 15.43 -2.29 -3.72
N SER A 83 15.70 -3.15 -4.69
CA SER A 83 16.42 -4.43 -4.50
C SER A 83 17.89 -4.36 -4.90
N ASP A 84 18.39 -3.18 -5.27
CA ASP A 84 19.80 -2.96 -5.55
C ASP A 84 20.61 -2.64 -4.30
N SER A 85 21.94 -2.63 -4.42
CA SER A 85 22.86 -2.29 -3.34
C SER A 85 23.17 -0.80 -3.23
N ILE A 86 22.63 0.02 -4.13
CA ILE A 86 22.79 1.48 -4.18
C ILE A 86 21.44 2.17 -4.09
N ALA A 87 21.41 3.44 -3.70
CA ALA A 87 20.20 4.22 -3.63
C ALA A 87 19.71 4.61 -5.03
N HIS A 88 18.39 4.63 -5.21
CA HIS A 88 17.70 5.13 -6.40
C HIS A 88 16.67 6.19 -6.03
N SER A 89 15.98 6.75 -7.01
CA SER A 89 14.77 7.57 -6.78
C SER A 89 13.75 7.33 -7.88
N ALA A 90 12.55 7.84 -7.72
CA ALA A 90 11.56 7.92 -8.79
C ALA A 90 11.05 9.37 -8.84
N THR A 91 11.43 10.09 -9.88
CA THR A 91 11.22 11.54 -9.98
C THR A 91 10.62 11.91 -11.32
N ASP A 92 9.45 12.55 -11.31
CA ASP A 92 8.85 13.25 -12.47
C ASP A 92 8.81 14.73 -12.09
N PRO A 93 9.72 15.57 -12.62
CA PRO A 93 9.91 16.93 -12.16
C PRO A 93 8.64 17.78 -12.22
N GLY A 94 8.27 18.36 -11.09
CA GLY A 94 7.05 19.17 -10.96
C GLY A 94 5.77 18.38 -10.74
N VAL A 95 5.83 17.05 -10.73
CA VAL A 95 4.69 16.15 -10.48
C VAL A 95 4.88 15.37 -9.19
N PHE A 96 5.95 14.59 -9.08
CA PHE A 96 6.29 13.86 -7.85
C PHE A 96 7.78 13.58 -7.74
N ASP A 97 8.24 13.34 -6.51
CA ASP A 97 9.59 12.93 -6.19
C ASP A 97 9.57 12.06 -4.93
N THR A 98 10.09 10.85 -5.01
CA THR A 98 10.19 9.94 -3.87
C THR A 98 11.39 10.25 -2.96
N GLY A 99 12.29 11.13 -3.41
CA GLY A 99 13.60 11.25 -2.78
C GLY A 99 14.42 9.96 -2.92
N ASN A 100 15.40 9.78 -2.03
CA ASN A 100 16.30 8.63 -2.08
C ASN A 100 15.64 7.38 -1.50
N ILE A 101 15.47 6.36 -2.32
CA ILE A 101 15.03 5.03 -1.95
C ILE A 101 16.28 4.19 -1.62
N SER A 102 16.51 3.93 -0.34
CA SER A 102 17.70 3.20 0.14
C SER A 102 17.72 1.74 -0.31
N PRO A 103 18.91 1.10 -0.41
CA PRO A 103 19.02 -0.32 -0.70
C PRO A 103 18.23 -1.19 0.28
N THR A 104 17.63 -2.27 -0.21
CA THR A 104 16.89 -3.28 0.57
C THR A 104 15.76 -2.74 1.45
N SER A 105 15.41 -1.49 1.28
CA SER A 105 14.28 -0.90 1.97
C SER A 105 13.03 -1.16 1.16
N ALA A 106 12.14 -1.99 1.70
CA ALA A 106 10.74 -1.87 1.35
C ALA A 106 10.28 -0.53 1.93
N HIS A 107 10.19 0.47 1.12
CA HIS A 107 9.62 1.76 1.50
C HIS A 107 8.09 1.66 1.52
N SER A 108 7.59 0.61 2.17
CA SER A 108 6.16 0.36 2.26
C SER A 108 5.49 1.09 3.42
N ASP A 109 6.26 1.60 4.38
CA ASP A 109 5.67 1.97 5.66
C ASP A 109 5.64 3.47 5.94
N ASN A 110 6.29 4.33 5.16
CA ASN A 110 6.46 5.72 5.58
C ASN A 110 6.46 6.78 4.46
N GLY A 111 5.60 6.69 3.49
CA GLY A 111 5.29 7.89 2.68
C GLY A 111 5.91 7.97 1.29
N ASP A 112 6.60 6.96 0.83
CA ASP A 112 7.14 6.94 -0.54
C ASP A 112 6.14 6.37 -1.56
N GLN A 113 4.88 6.21 -1.14
CA GLN A 113 3.79 5.91 -2.07
C GLN A 113 3.30 7.21 -2.70
N VAL A 114 3.18 7.19 -4.00
CA VAL A 114 2.56 8.27 -4.75
C VAL A 114 1.18 7.85 -5.21
N MET A 115 0.16 8.62 -4.85
CA MET A 115 -1.22 8.41 -5.31
C MET A 115 -1.46 9.16 -6.60
N PHE A 116 -1.97 8.46 -7.61
CA PHE A 116 -2.28 9.02 -8.92
C PHE A 116 -3.79 9.22 -9.09
N ASN A 117 -4.26 10.45 -8.96
CA ASN A 117 -5.70 10.77 -9.03
C ASN A 117 -6.17 11.18 -10.43
N THR A 118 -5.26 11.46 -11.33
CA THR A 118 -5.58 11.97 -12.67
C THR A 118 -5.10 10.99 -13.72
N ALA A 119 -5.97 10.60 -14.65
CA ALA A 119 -5.59 9.76 -15.78
C ALA A 119 -4.55 10.48 -16.67
N GLY A 120 -3.55 9.73 -17.11
CA GLY A 120 -2.45 10.30 -17.90
C GLY A 120 -1.25 9.36 -17.98
N THR A 121 -0.21 9.81 -18.65
CA THR A 121 1.08 9.13 -18.76
C THR A 121 2.13 9.96 -18.03
N TYR A 122 2.78 9.35 -17.06
CA TYR A 122 3.79 9.95 -16.19
C TYR A 122 5.13 9.30 -16.47
N ASN A 123 6.07 10.07 -17.01
CA ASN A 123 7.42 9.60 -17.30
C ASN A 123 8.36 10.06 -16.19
N TYR A 124 8.95 9.11 -15.51
CA TYR A 124 9.86 9.40 -14.39
C TYR A 124 11.23 8.79 -14.60
N HIS A 125 12.19 9.25 -13.85
CA HIS A 125 13.58 8.81 -13.92
C HIS A 125 14.21 8.77 -12.52
N CYS A 126 15.37 8.14 -12.42
CA CYS A 126 16.20 8.24 -11.24
C CYS A 126 17.01 9.56 -11.27
N ALA A 127 16.82 10.40 -10.25
CA ALA A 127 17.59 11.66 -10.17
C ALA A 127 19.09 11.43 -9.85
N LEU A 128 19.43 10.23 -9.35
CA LEU A 128 20.81 9.87 -8.98
C LEU A 128 21.59 9.24 -10.13
N HIS A 129 20.90 8.63 -11.11
CA HIS A 129 21.53 7.86 -12.18
C HIS A 129 20.96 8.24 -13.54
N ALA A 130 21.81 8.70 -14.44
CA ALA A 130 21.43 8.94 -15.82
C ALA A 130 21.04 7.61 -16.51
N ASN A 131 20.07 7.65 -17.41
CA ASN A 131 19.57 6.52 -18.20
C ASN A 131 18.65 5.51 -17.48
N GLU A 132 18.27 5.75 -16.23
CA GLU A 132 17.26 4.96 -15.53
C GLU A 132 15.92 5.70 -15.62
N SER A 133 14.99 5.17 -16.40
CA SER A 133 13.68 5.79 -16.59
C SER A 133 12.57 4.74 -16.73
N ALA A 134 11.34 5.15 -16.41
CA ALA A 134 10.17 4.32 -16.54
C ALA A 134 8.90 5.15 -16.70
N THR A 135 7.77 4.48 -16.88
CA THR A 135 6.49 5.12 -17.17
C THR A 135 5.38 4.52 -16.31
N ILE A 136 4.53 5.40 -15.80
CA ILE A 136 3.25 5.02 -15.18
C ILE A 136 2.13 5.45 -16.11
N ILE A 137 1.19 4.54 -16.40
CA ILE A 137 -0.02 4.82 -17.18
C ILE A 137 -1.20 4.75 -16.23
N VAL A 138 -1.87 5.88 -16.02
CA VAL A 138 -3.06 5.99 -15.19
C VAL A 138 -4.29 6.01 -16.07
N THR A 139 -5.18 5.06 -15.84
CA THR A 139 -6.48 4.96 -16.53
C THR A 139 -7.63 5.47 -15.65
N GLN A 140 -8.78 5.69 -16.27
CA GLN A 140 -10.01 6.03 -15.53
C GLN A 140 -10.52 4.83 -14.74
#